data_9820ffa0ba2025b5a5522a48e5786757
#
_entry.id   9820ffa0ba2025b5a5522a48e5786757
#
_cell.length_a   1.000
_cell.length_b   1.000
_cell.length_c   1.000
_cell.angle_alpha   90.00
_cell.angle_beta   90.00
_cell.angle_gamma   90.00
#
_symmetry.space_group_name_H-M   'P 1'
#
loop_
_entity.id
_entity.type
_entity.pdbx_description
1 polymer ?
#
loop_
_entity_poly.entity_id
_entity_poly.type
_entity_poly.pdbx_seq_one_letter_code
_entity_poly.pdbx_strand_id
1 'polypeptide(L)'
;MAFSKFQTAEGTLRKVGTDNFGNTTDLETYPCGVDPVFGFKRGFDKDGETISGKTTILDGLPELDLSHKQWELDYNGNSYNVEDLVPFPKIGSNEPQHFEVMLT
;
A
#
# COMPACT_ATOMS: atom_id res chain seq x y z
N MET A 1 7.96 -11.87 -16.76
CA MET A 1 7.25 -10.84 -15.98
C MET A 1 8.24 -9.91 -15.33
N ALA A 2 7.93 -8.61 -15.34
CA ALA A 2 8.83 -7.63 -14.75
C ALA A 2 9.15 -7.93 -13.27
N PHE A 3 8.15 -8.41 -12.52
CA PHE A 3 8.32 -8.69 -11.10
C PHE A 3 9.05 -9.99 -10.80
N SER A 4 9.24 -10.87 -11.78
CA SER A 4 10.06 -12.06 -11.55
C SER A 4 11.52 -11.73 -11.29
N LYS A 5 11.94 -10.52 -11.64
CA LYS A 5 13.29 -10.03 -11.40
C LYS A 5 13.46 -9.43 -10.00
N PHE A 6 12.36 -9.14 -9.32
CA PHE A 6 12.39 -8.58 -7.98
C PHE A 6 12.11 -9.71 -7.00
N GLN A 7 12.96 -9.81 -5.99
CA GLN A 7 12.67 -10.70 -4.87
C GLN A 7 11.60 -10.01 -4.03
N THR A 8 10.38 -10.48 -4.12
CA THR A 8 9.31 -9.97 -3.28
C THR A 8 9.27 -10.76 -1.98
N ALA A 9 9.04 -10.06 -0.90
CA ALA A 9 8.75 -10.67 0.39
C ALA A 9 7.24 -10.67 0.61
N GLU A 10 6.78 -11.50 1.53
CA GLU A 10 5.34 -11.56 1.85
C GLU A 10 4.96 -10.44 2.81
N GLY A 11 3.84 -9.81 2.52
CA GLY A 11 3.22 -8.83 3.38
C GLY A 11 1.71 -8.97 3.35
N THR A 12 1.04 -8.18 4.15
CA THR A 12 -0.42 -8.13 4.20
C THR A 12 -0.88 -6.69 4.19
N LEU A 13 -1.66 -6.33 3.17
CA LEU A 13 -2.34 -5.04 3.13
C LEU A 13 -3.68 -5.19 3.84
N ARG A 14 -3.94 -4.34 4.83
CA ARG A 14 -5.18 -4.37 5.61
C ARG A 14 -6.03 -3.14 5.32
N LYS A 15 -7.27 -3.38 4.97
CA LYS A 15 -8.29 -2.35 4.91
C LYS A 15 -8.84 -2.18 6.32
N VAL A 16 -8.66 -1.02 6.92
CA VAL A 16 -9.02 -0.80 8.31
C VAL A 16 -10.14 0.22 8.44
N GLY A 17 -10.87 0.13 9.52
CA GLY A 17 -11.91 1.07 9.86
C GLY A 17 -11.89 1.36 11.35
N THR A 18 -12.71 2.31 11.76
CA THR A 18 -12.84 2.68 13.16
C THR A 18 -14.25 2.34 13.61
N ASP A 19 -14.38 1.61 14.72
CA ASP A 19 -15.69 1.28 15.28
C ASP A 19 -16.28 2.48 16.05
N ASN A 20 -17.48 2.26 16.62
CA ASN A 20 -18.19 3.31 17.36
C ASN A 20 -17.47 3.74 18.65
N PHE A 21 -16.51 2.96 19.11
CA PHE A 21 -15.72 3.24 20.31
C PHE A 21 -14.35 3.84 19.99
N GLY A 22 -14.05 4.11 18.71
CA GLY A 22 -12.77 4.63 18.29
C GLY A 22 -11.68 3.57 18.11
N ASN A 23 -12.00 2.29 18.21
CA ASN A 23 -11.03 1.22 18.02
C ASN A 23 -10.84 0.92 16.54
N THR A 24 -9.59 0.71 16.13
CA THR A 24 -9.29 0.28 14.77
C THR A 24 -9.64 -1.20 14.59
N THR A 25 -10.37 -1.49 13.53
CA THR A 25 -10.75 -2.86 13.17
C THR A 25 -10.32 -3.18 11.74
N ASP A 26 -9.97 -4.45 11.50
CA ASP A 26 -9.68 -4.92 10.15
C ASP A 26 -10.98 -5.21 9.43
N LEU A 27 -11.23 -4.54 8.30
CA LEU A 27 -12.39 -4.79 7.45
C LEU A 27 -12.11 -5.91 6.47
N GLU A 28 -10.95 -5.87 5.82
CA GLU A 28 -10.49 -6.88 4.87
C GLU A 28 -8.98 -6.96 4.93
N THR A 29 -8.43 -8.12 4.63
CA THR A 29 -7.00 -8.35 4.55
C THR A 29 -6.63 -8.96 3.20
N TYR A 30 -5.52 -8.50 2.63
CA TYR A 30 -5.05 -8.95 1.33
C TYR A 30 -3.59 -9.34 1.43
N PRO A 31 -3.25 -10.62 1.27
CA PRO A 31 -1.85 -11.01 1.16
C PRO A 31 -1.25 -10.46 -0.13
N CYS A 32 -0.02 -10.01 -0.07
CA CYS A 32 0.64 -9.40 -1.22
C CYS A 32 2.14 -9.63 -1.18
N GLY A 33 2.78 -9.41 -2.33
CA GLY A 33 4.22 -9.30 -2.41
C GLY A 33 4.65 -7.86 -2.12
N VAL A 34 5.75 -7.71 -1.41
CA VAL A 34 6.32 -6.40 -1.06
C VAL A 34 7.76 -6.35 -1.56
N ASP A 35 8.11 -5.29 -2.26
CA ASP A 35 9.51 -5.06 -2.62
C ASP A 35 10.28 -4.74 -1.34
N PRO A 36 11.27 -5.56 -0.97
CA PRO A 36 12.01 -5.36 0.28
C PRO A 36 12.92 -4.13 0.28
N VAL A 37 13.19 -3.57 -0.88
CA VAL A 37 14.01 -2.37 -1.00
C VAL A 37 13.09 -1.15 -0.98
N PHE A 38 13.00 -0.52 0.19
CA PHE A 38 12.17 0.67 0.34
C PHE A 38 12.91 1.91 -0.15
N GLY A 39 12.20 2.72 -0.93
CA GLY A 39 12.65 4.06 -1.29
C GLY A 39 12.25 5.08 -0.23
N PHE A 40 12.60 6.32 -0.48
CA PHE A 40 12.21 7.44 0.37
C PHE A 40 11.70 8.57 -0.52
N LYS A 41 10.60 9.17 -0.14
CA LYS A 41 9.96 10.23 -0.91
C LYS A 41 9.56 11.37 0.00
N ARG A 42 9.78 12.60 -0.48
CA ARG A 42 9.22 13.82 0.10
C ARG A 42 8.19 14.37 -0.87
N GLY A 43 7.12 14.90 -0.35
CA GLY A 43 6.09 15.52 -1.13
C GLY A 43 5.28 16.49 -0.28
N PHE A 44 4.16 16.92 -0.82
CA PHE A 44 3.23 17.77 -0.12
C PHE A 44 1.89 17.05 -0.03
N ASP A 45 1.22 17.16 1.11
CA ASP A 45 -0.14 16.70 1.22
C ASP A 45 -1.10 17.70 0.55
N LYS A 46 -2.41 17.40 0.59
CA LYS A 46 -3.42 18.26 -0.02
C LYS A 46 -3.53 19.65 0.62
N ASP A 47 -3.02 19.81 1.83
CA ASP A 47 -3.01 21.09 2.56
C ASP A 47 -1.70 21.86 2.34
N GLY A 48 -0.80 21.33 1.52
CA GLY A 48 0.47 21.97 1.21
C GLY A 48 1.56 21.73 2.25
N GLU A 49 1.30 20.88 3.25
CA GLU A 49 2.30 20.52 4.25
C GLU A 49 3.26 19.47 3.70
N THR A 50 4.54 19.60 4.05
CA THR A 50 5.55 18.64 3.62
C THR A 50 5.34 17.31 4.34
N ILE A 51 5.24 16.25 3.55
CA ILE A 51 5.20 14.88 4.04
C ILE A 51 6.42 14.13 3.55
N SER A 52 6.87 13.18 4.32
CA SER A 52 7.95 12.28 3.92
C SER A 52 7.63 10.88 4.41
N GLY A 53 8.05 9.90 3.64
CA GLY A 53 7.80 8.52 4.00
C GLY A 53 8.59 7.55 3.13
N LYS A 54 8.52 6.30 3.50
CA LYS A 54 9.10 5.21 2.72
C LYS A 54 8.15 4.84 1.59
N THR A 55 8.70 4.52 0.44
CA THR A 55 7.91 4.04 -0.70
C THR A 55 8.30 2.61 -1.02
N THR A 56 7.32 1.84 -1.43
CA THR A 56 7.57 0.48 -1.94
C THR A 56 6.51 0.12 -2.97
N ILE A 57 6.67 -1.04 -3.56
CA ILE A 57 5.75 -1.58 -4.55
C ILE A 57 5.12 -2.85 -4.00
N LEU A 58 3.80 -2.95 -4.13
CA LEU A 58 3.03 -4.14 -3.77
C LEU A 58 2.52 -4.81 -5.03
N ASP A 59 2.62 -6.13 -5.08
CA ASP A 59 2.07 -6.93 -6.17
C ASP A 59 1.15 -8.03 -5.65
N GLY A 60 0.45 -8.70 -6.59
CA GLY A 60 -0.45 -9.78 -6.24
C GLY A 60 -1.77 -9.34 -5.61
N LEU A 61 -2.06 -8.05 -5.61
CA LEU A 61 -3.31 -7.51 -5.08
C LEU A 61 -4.42 -7.54 -6.15
N PRO A 62 -5.67 -7.76 -5.72
CA PRO A 62 -6.82 -7.59 -6.61
C PRO A 62 -7.13 -6.10 -6.81
N GLU A 63 -8.17 -5.82 -7.57
CA GLU A 63 -8.72 -4.49 -7.64
C GLU A 63 -9.23 -4.06 -6.26
N LEU A 64 -8.80 -2.88 -5.81
CA LEU A 64 -9.12 -2.37 -4.48
C LEU A 64 -10.05 -1.17 -4.55
N ASP A 65 -10.83 -0.98 -3.49
CA ASP A 65 -11.65 0.22 -3.34
C ASP A 65 -10.78 1.39 -2.88
N LEU A 66 -10.30 2.18 -3.84
CA LEU A 66 -9.41 3.31 -3.57
C LEU A 66 -10.13 4.52 -2.95
N SER A 67 -11.45 4.47 -2.85
CA SER A 67 -12.21 5.50 -2.12
C SER A 67 -12.04 5.36 -0.61
N HIS A 68 -11.71 4.18 -0.14
CA HIS A 68 -11.40 3.94 1.26
C HIS A 68 -10.04 4.56 1.60
N LYS A 69 -9.95 5.24 2.75
CA LYS A 69 -8.78 6.06 3.08
C LYS A 69 -7.91 5.49 4.17
N GLN A 70 -8.34 4.44 4.85
CA GLN A 70 -7.58 3.87 5.96
C GLN A 70 -7.03 2.50 5.56
N TRP A 71 -5.73 2.46 5.31
CA TRP A 71 -5.00 1.25 4.95
C TRP A 71 -3.75 1.14 5.80
N GLU A 72 -3.39 -0.09 6.15
CA GLU A 72 -2.14 -0.39 6.83
C GLU A 72 -1.46 -1.56 6.14
N LEU A 73 -0.14 -1.55 6.14
CA LEU A 73 0.66 -2.63 5.58
C LEU A 73 1.46 -3.29 6.70
N ASP A 74 1.30 -4.60 6.84
CA ASP A 74 2.13 -5.42 7.71
C ASP A 74 3.24 -6.05 6.89
N TYR A 75 4.47 -5.83 7.29
CA TYR A 75 5.63 -6.37 6.62
C TYR A 75 6.77 -6.54 7.62
N ASN A 76 7.37 -7.73 7.62
CA ASN A 76 8.55 -8.03 8.43
C ASN A 76 8.39 -7.69 9.92
N GLY A 77 7.21 -7.99 10.46
CA GLY A 77 6.91 -7.76 11.87
C GLY A 77 6.54 -6.32 12.23
N ASN A 78 6.49 -5.43 11.25
CA ASN A 78 6.12 -4.03 11.44
C ASN A 78 4.78 -3.72 10.78
N SER A 79 4.05 -2.77 11.36
CA SER A 79 2.84 -2.21 10.75
C SER A 79 3.11 -0.78 10.33
N TYR A 80 2.79 -0.48 9.09
CA TYR A 80 2.97 0.86 8.51
C TYR A 80 1.63 1.45 8.12
N ASN A 81 1.44 2.73 8.37
CA ASN A 81 0.33 3.47 7.78
C ASN A 81 0.58 3.67 6.29
N VAL A 82 -0.43 3.43 5.48
CA VAL A 82 -0.38 3.70 4.04
C VAL A 82 -0.97 5.09 3.80
N GLU A 83 -0.11 6.05 3.50
CA GLU A 83 -0.51 7.43 3.21
C GLU A 83 -1.02 7.59 1.80
N ASP A 84 -0.50 6.80 0.89
CA ASP A 84 -0.87 6.86 -0.53
C ASP A 84 -0.83 5.46 -1.13
N LEU A 85 -1.79 5.17 -1.99
CA LEU A 85 -1.95 3.87 -2.63
C LEU A 85 -2.33 4.12 -4.09
N VAL A 86 -1.34 3.99 -4.98
CA VAL A 86 -1.50 4.35 -6.38
C VAL A 86 -1.41 3.10 -7.26
N PRO A 87 -2.49 2.77 -8.00
CA PRO A 87 -2.46 1.63 -8.90
C PRO A 87 -1.73 1.95 -10.20
N PHE A 88 -0.98 0.96 -10.68
CA PHE A 88 -0.36 0.99 -12.00
C PHE A 88 -0.94 -0.15 -12.83
N PRO A 89 -1.78 0.13 -13.83
CA PRO A 89 -2.41 -0.92 -14.62
C PRO A 89 -1.42 -1.60 -15.54
N LYS A 90 -1.74 -2.83 -15.92
CA LYS A 90 -1.03 -3.50 -17.00
C LYS A 90 -1.25 -2.75 -18.31
N ILE A 91 -0.26 -2.81 -19.19
CA ILE A 91 -0.39 -2.28 -20.54
C ILE A 91 -1.55 -2.98 -21.26
N GLY A 92 -2.51 -2.18 -21.74
CA GLY A 92 -3.67 -2.71 -22.48
C GLY A 92 -4.78 -3.30 -21.61
N SER A 93 -4.73 -3.10 -20.28
CA SER A 93 -5.73 -3.59 -19.34
C SER A 93 -6.05 -2.53 -18.29
N ASN A 94 -7.25 -2.61 -17.73
CA ASN A 94 -7.64 -1.79 -16.58
C ASN A 94 -7.30 -2.47 -15.24
N GLU A 95 -6.82 -3.71 -15.28
CA GLU A 95 -6.42 -4.43 -14.09
C GLU A 95 -5.10 -3.89 -13.55
N PRO A 96 -4.97 -3.66 -12.25
CA PRO A 96 -3.71 -3.21 -11.69
C PRO A 96 -2.67 -4.33 -11.76
N GLN A 97 -1.48 -3.98 -12.22
CA GLN A 97 -0.33 -4.88 -12.21
C GLN A 97 0.37 -4.82 -10.85
N HIS A 98 0.45 -3.64 -10.29
CA HIS A 98 1.06 -3.40 -8.99
C HIS A 98 0.53 -2.09 -8.41
N PHE A 99 0.82 -1.87 -7.14
CA PHE A 99 0.51 -0.62 -6.46
C PHE A 99 1.80 -0.02 -5.91
N GLU A 100 1.95 1.28 -6.08
CA GLU A 100 2.98 2.03 -5.39
C GLU A 100 2.38 2.61 -4.11
N VAL A 101 3.06 2.43 -2.99
CA VAL A 101 2.57 2.91 -1.69
C VAL A 101 3.59 3.83 -1.03
N MET A 102 3.08 4.80 -0.28
CA MET A 102 3.86 5.63 0.60
C MET A 102 3.48 5.27 2.03
N LEU A 103 4.48 4.95 2.83
CA LEU A 103 4.31 4.44 4.19
C LEU A 103 4.87 5.43 5.22
N THR A 104 4.19 5.51 6.34
CA THR A 104 4.67 6.30 7.49
C THR A 104 4.69 5.51 8.78
#